data_ff6cfa75e51e192e4b8cb0aa920f849e
#
_entry.id   ff6cfa75e51e192e4b8cb0aa920f849e
#
_cell.length_a   1.000
_cell.length_b   1.000
_cell.length_c   1.000
_cell.angle_alpha   90.00
_cell.angle_beta   90.00
_cell.angle_gamma   90.00
#
_symmetry.space_group_name_H-M   'P 1'
#
loop_
_entity.id
_entity.type
_entity.pdbx_description
1 polymer ?
#
loop_
_entity_poly.entity_id
_entity_poly.type
_entity_poly.pdbx_seq_one_letter_code
_entity_poly.pdbx_strand_id
1 'polypeptide(L)'
;MHPADTPTLARAPQAAIQYGVEFETPPAPDRELAEGDSLSVGGLTFSVMHVPGHAPGHVVFHGNGVVLGGDLLFAGSIGRTDLPLADPRAMEESLARICELDDDLVVYPGHGPATTIGRERAANPFLLGVARPVRR
;
A
#
# COMPACT_ATOMS: atom_id res chain seq x y z
N MET A 1 -7.96 2.32 -10.14
CA MET A 1 -8.07 2.53 -8.67
C MET A 1 -8.98 1.46 -8.10
N HIS A 2 -8.73 0.98 -6.86
CA HIS A 2 -9.67 0.09 -6.18
C HIS A 2 -10.90 0.91 -5.70
N PRO A 3 -12.15 0.42 -5.88
CA PRO A 3 -13.35 1.20 -5.57
C PRO A 3 -13.51 1.57 -4.09
N ALA A 4 -12.92 0.82 -3.16
CA ALA A 4 -12.92 1.16 -1.74
C ALA A 4 -12.21 2.50 -1.42
N ASP A 5 -11.37 3.05 -2.33
CA ASP A 5 -10.73 4.36 -2.17
C ASP A 5 -11.54 5.52 -2.75
N THR A 6 -12.71 5.27 -3.32
CA THR A 6 -13.60 6.35 -3.78
C THR A 6 -13.90 7.38 -2.68
N PRO A 7 -14.20 6.98 -1.42
CA PRO A 7 -14.38 7.93 -0.33
C PRO A 7 -13.11 8.70 0.02
N THR A 8 -11.93 8.08 -0.10
CA THR A 8 -10.63 8.73 0.13
C THR A 8 -10.39 9.82 -0.89
N LEU A 9 -10.60 9.52 -2.17
CA LEU A 9 -10.48 10.50 -3.25
C LEU A 9 -11.46 11.65 -3.09
N ALA A 10 -12.71 11.38 -2.72
CA ALA A 10 -13.74 12.42 -2.50
C ALA A 10 -13.38 13.40 -1.35
N ARG A 11 -12.56 12.97 -0.38
CA ARG A 11 -12.09 13.80 0.74
C ARG A 11 -10.82 14.60 0.43
N ALA A 12 -10.14 14.31 -0.66
CA ALA A 12 -8.84 14.91 -1.00
C ALA A 12 -8.90 16.45 -1.09
N PRO A 13 -9.92 17.11 -1.67
CA PRO A 13 -10.01 18.58 -1.69
C PRO A 13 -10.05 19.19 -0.28
N GLN A 14 -10.80 18.59 0.65
CA GLN A 14 -10.90 19.07 2.03
C GLN A 14 -9.57 18.87 2.79
N ALA A 15 -8.92 17.72 2.58
CA ALA A 15 -7.60 17.47 3.14
C ALA A 15 -6.56 18.48 2.64
N ALA A 16 -6.55 18.79 1.35
CA ALA A 16 -5.67 19.79 0.76
C ALA A 16 -5.83 21.15 1.42
N ILE A 17 -7.05 21.63 1.65
CA ILE A 17 -7.34 22.87 2.36
C ILE A 17 -6.80 22.81 3.78
N GLN A 18 -6.98 21.71 4.49
CA GLN A 18 -6.50 21.52 5.86
C GLN A 18 -4.98 21.58 5.96
N TYR A 19 -4.28 21.06 4.95
CA TYR A 19 -2.81 21.07 4.89
C TYR A 19 -2.23 22.29 4.17
N GLY A 20 -3.06 23.20 3.69
CA GLY A 20 -2.62 24.42 3.00
C GLY A 20 -1.91 24.14 1.67
N VAL A 21 -2.26 23.07 0.99
CA VAL A 21 -1.70 22.71 -0.32
C VAL A 21 -2.72 22.93 -1.44
N GLU A 22 -2.22 23.32 -2.60
CA GLU A 22 -3.06 23.38 -3.80
C GLU A 22 -3.46 21.97 -4.23
N PHE A 23 -4.72 21.82 -4.63
CA PHE A 23 -5.26 20.54 -5.08
C PHE A 23 -6.00 20.72 -6.41
N GLU A 24 -5.50 20.03 -7.40
CA GLU A 24 -6.20 19.88 -8.66
C GLU A 24 -6.97 18.54 -8.65
N THR A 25 -8.27 18.60 -8.91
CA THR A 25 -9.09 17.37 -8.93
C THR A 25 -8.60 16.43 -10.04
N PRO A 26 -8.16 15.22 -9.70
CA PRO A 26 -7.72 14.27 -10.72
C PRO A 26 -8.91 13.81 -11.58
N PRO A 27 -8.65 13.35 -12.80
CA PRO A 27 -9.68 12.73 -13.64
C PRO A 27 -10.23 11.47 -12.95
N ALA A 28 -11.45 11.09 -13.35
CA ALA A 28 -12.01 9.82 -12.92
C ALA A 28 -11.11 8.66 -13.34
N PRO A 29 -10.99 7.61 -12.52
CA PRO A 29 -10.22 6.42 -12.89
C PRO A 29 -10.80 5.74 -14.13
N ASP A 30 -9.95 5.40 -15.09
CA ASP A 30 -10.36 4.70 -16.31
C ASP A 30 -10.72 3.23 -16.04
N ARG A 31 -10.19 2.67 -14.96
CA ARG A 31 -10.40 1.27 -14.59
C ARG A 31 -10.46 1.09 -13.08
N GLU A 32 -11.43 0.32 -12.64
CA GLU A 32 -11.45 -0.24 -11.28
C GLU A 32 -10.52 -1.45 -11.21
N LEU A 33 -9.88 -1.61 -10.05
CA LEU A 33 -8.99 -2.73 -9.74
C LEU A 33 -9.58 -3.56 -8.61
N ALA A 34 -9.36 -4.87 -8.68
CA ALA A 34 -9.74 -5.83 -7.66
C ALA A 34 -8.59 -6.80 -7.37
N GLU A 35 -8.68 -7.50 -6.25
CA GLU A 35 -7.80 -8.63 -5.92
C GLU A 35 -7.70 -9.62 -7.08
N GLY A 36 -6.49 -10.00 -7.45
CA GLY A 36 -6.23 -10.97 -8.49
C GLY A 36 -6.28 -10.44 -9.93
N ASP A 37 -6.60 -9.16 -10.12
CA ASP A 37 -6.51 -8.54 -11.44
C ASP A 37 -5.08 -8.56 -11.96
N SER A 38 -4.94 -8.45 -13.28
CA SER A 38 -3.66 -8.25 -13.96
C SER A 38 -3.61 -6.87 -14.60
N LEU A 39 -2.46 -6.21 -14.48
CA LEU A 39 -2.15 -4.95 -15.12
C LEU A 39 -0.89 -5.10 -15.98
N SER A 40 -0.98 -4.73 -17.24
CA SER A 40 0.17 -4.75 -18.15
C SER A 40 0.65 -3.34 -18.45
N VAL A 41 1.97 -3.14 -18.37
CA VAL A 41 2.65 -1.89 -18.68
C VAL A 41 3.82 -2.22 -19.61
N GLY A 42 3.74 -1.81 -20.86
CA GLY A 42 4.67 -2.26 -21.89
C GLY A 42 4.63 -3.79 -22.04
N GLY A 43 5.78 -4.43 -21.96
CA GLY A 43 5.90 -5.90 -22.01
C GLY A 43 5.84 -6.60 -20.63
N LEU A 44 5.58 -5.86 -19.55
CA LEU A 44 5.54 -6.39 -18.18
C LEU A 44 4.09 -6.57 -17.71
N THR A 45 3.82 -7.67 -17.01
CA THR A 45 2.52 -7.93 -16.40
C THR A 45 2.68 -8.06 -14.89
N PHE A 46 1.81 -7.39 -14.15
CA PHE A 46 1.75 -7.42 -12.69
C PHE A 46 0.41 -7.95 -12.21
N SER A 47 0.42 -8.69 -11.12
CA SER A 47 -0.79 -9.07 -10.39
C SER A 47 -1.14 -8.02 -9.34
N VAL A 48 -2.42 -7.80 -9.15
CA VAL A 48 -2.96 -6.89 -8.13
C VAL A 48 -3.25 -7.66 -6.86
N MET A 49 -2.73 -7.19 -5.73
CA MET A 49 -3.07 -7.67 -4.39
C MET A 49 -3.70 -6.52 -3.60
N HIS A 50 -4.91 -6.70 -3.10
CA HIS A 50 -5.60 -5.74 -2.24
C HIS A 50 -5.07 -5.86 -0.82
N VAL A 51 -4.52 -4.78 -0.30
CA VAL A 51 -3.80 -4.73 0.99
C VAL A 51 -4.29 -3.52 1.81
N PRO A 52 -5.55 -3.55 2.28
CA PRO A 52 -6.12 -2.45 3.05
C PRO A 52 -5.37 -2.24 4.37
N GLY A 53 -5.47 -1.04 4.92
CA GLY A 53 -4.89 -0.68 6.21
C GLY A 53 -4.43 0.76 6.25
N HIS A 54 -3.50 1.18 5.40
CA HIS A 54 -3.16 2.58 5.21
C HIS A 54 -4.32 3.36 4.55
N ALA A 55 -4.90 2.77 3.52
CA ALA A 55 -6.13 3.21 2.87
C ALA A 55 -7.04 2.01 2.61
N PRO A 56 -8.39 2.20 2.54
CA PRO A 56 -9.32 1.09 2.35
C PRO A 56 -9.15 0.36 1.03
N GLY A 57 -8.76 1.06 -0.03
CA GLY A 57 -8.54 0.51 -1.37
C GLY A 57 -7.07 0.35 -1.73
N HIS A 58 -6.16 0.35 -0.75
CA HIS A 58 -4.74 0.20 -1.05
C HIS A 58 -4.47 -1.12 -1.77
N VAL A 59 -3.75 -1.06 -2.88
CA VAL A 59 -3.29 -2.21 -3.65
C VAL A 59 -1.78 -2.15 -3.83
N VAL A 60 -1.17 -3.32 -3.95
CA VAL A 60 0.20 -3.46 -4.44
C VAL A 60 0.19 -4.21 -5.77
N PHE A 61 1.20 -3.96 -6.58
CA PHE A 61 1.41 -4.66 -7.84
C PHE A 61 2.67 -5.52 -7.71
N HIS A 62 2.55 -6.83 -7.93
CA HIS A 62 3.70 -7.72 -7.83
C HIS A 62 3.87 -8.54 -9.11
N GLY A 63 5.10 -8.77 -9.49
CA GLY A 63 5.50 -9.50 -10.70
C GLY A 63 6.89 -9.09 -11.15
N ASN A 64 7.47 -9.84 -12.05
CA ASN A 64 8.77 -9.53 -12.65
C ASN A 64 9.89 -9.30 -11.60
N GLY A 65 9.85 -10.03 -10.48
CA GLY A 65 10.85 -9.92 -9.41
C GLY A 65 10.67 -8.71 -8.48
N VAL A 66 9.59 -7.95 -8.60
CA VAL A 66 9.37 -6.74 -7.81
C VAL A 66 7.95 -6.65 -7.22
N VAL A 67 7.85 -5.84 -6.18
CA VAL A 67 6.59 -5.37 -5.60
C VAL A 67 6.59 -3.84 -5.64
N LEU A 68 5.62 -3.25 -6.32
CA LEU A 68 5.34 -1.82 -6.25
C LEU A 68 4.39 -1.63 -5.08
N GLY A 69 4.97 -1.28 -3.92
CA GLY A 69 4.36 -1.48 -2.60
C GLY A 69 3.51 -0.34 -2.10
N GLY A 70 3.57 0.86 -2.71
CA GLY A 70 2.92 2.05 -2.14
C GLY A 70 3.25 2.21 -0.65
N ASP A 71 2.25 2.52 0.15
CA ASP A 71 2.41 2.77 1.58
C ASP A 71 1.98 1.56 2.45
N LEU A 72 2.40 0.35 2.05
CA LEU A 72 2.22 -0.84 2.85
C LEU A 72 3.46 -1.13 3.71
N LEU A 73 4.59 -1.42 3.07
CA LEU A 73 5.81 -1.93 3.70
C LEU A 73 7.00 -1.06 3.31
N PHE A 74 7.71 -0.55 4.31
CA PHE A 74 8.92 0.25 4.17
C PHE A 74 10.13 -0.46 4.75
N ALA A 75 11.32 0.01 4.41
CA ALA A 75 12.55 -0.48 5.06
C ALA A 75 12.52 -0.19 6.57
N GLY A 76 12.27 -1.23 7.37
CA GLY A 76 12.17 -1.17 8.83
C GLY A 76 10.90 -0.52 9.38
N SER A 77 9.89 -0.25 8.54
CA SER A 77 8.64 0.40 8.97
C SER A 77 7.45 -0.03 8.10
N ILE A 78 6.29 0.57 8.34
CA ILE A 78 5.04 0.37 7.60
C ILE A 78 4.33 1.69 7.33
N GLY A 79 3.36 1.68 6.44
CA GLY A 79 2.46 2.80 6.24
C GLY A 79 1.69 3.15 7.51
N ARG A 80 1.47 4.43 7.74
CA ARG A 80 0.73 4.92 8.92
C ARG A 80 -0.73 4.50 8.89
N THR A 81 -1.29 4.27 10.06
CA THR A 81 -2.67 3.80 10.24
C THR A 81 -3.51 4.71 11.14
N ASP A 82 -3.03 5.93 11.39
CA ASP A 82 -3.70 6.97 12.17
C ASP A 82 -4.42 8.01 11.29
N LEU A 83 -4.52 7.75 9.99
CA LEU A 83 -5.25 8.59 9.03
C LEU A 83 -6.77 8.30 9.06
N PRO A 84 -7.61 9.24 8.58
CA PRO A 84 -9.01 8.95 8.32
C PRO A 84 -9.17 7.76 7.37
N LEU A 85 -10.05 6.82 7.70
CA LEU A 85 -10.32 5.59 6.94
C LEU A 85 -9.19 4.53 6.99
N ALA A 86 -8.08 4.78 7.68
CA ALA A 86 -7.07 3.77 7.93
C ALA A 86 -7.55 2.75 8.97
N ASP A 87 -7.12 1.50 8.82
CA ASP A 87 -7.47 0.39 9.71
C ASP A 87 -6.21 -0.37 10.13
N PRO A 88 -5.79 -0.25 11.41
CA PRO A 88 -4.61 -0.95 11.94
C PRO A 88 -4.72 -2.47 11.86
N ARG A 89 -5.93 -3.04 12.04
CA ARG A 89 -6.14 -4.48 11.97
C ARG A 89 -6.02 -5.00 10.53
N ALA A 90 -6.64 -4.29 9.58
CA ALA A 90 -6.49 -4.61 8.17
C ALA A 90 -5.02 -4.50 7.72
N MET A 91 -4.25 -3.55 8.28
CA MET A 91 -2.81 -3.43 8.03
C MET A 91 -2.07 -4.68 8.52
N GLU A 92 -2.33 -5.17 9.73
CA GLU A 92 -1.70 -6.40 10.25
C GLU A 92 -1.99 -7.61 9.34
N GLU A 93 -3.23 -7.76 8.88
CA GLU A 93 -3.64 -8.83 7.95
C GLU A 93 -2.96 -8.68 6.58
N SER A 94 -2.85 -7.47 6.05
CA SER A 94 -2.18 -7.17 4.78
C SER A 94 -0.68 -7.42 4.85
N LEU A 95 -0.03 -7.08 5.97
CA LEU A 95 1.39 -7.35 6.21
C LEU A 95 1.66 -8.86 6.31
N ALA A 96 0.79 -9.62 6.92
CA ALA A 96 0.92 -11.09 6.95
C ALA A 96 0.86 -11.67 5.53
N ARG A 97 -0.08 -11.21 4.71
CA ARG A 97 -0.23 -11.67 3.32
C ARG A 97 0.96 -11.31 2.44
N ILE A 98 1.49 -10.08 2.53
CA ILE A 98 2.66 -9.69 1.71
C ILE A 98 3.90 -10.51 2.06
N CYS A 99 4.03 -10.96 3.31
CA CYS A 99 5.10 -11.83 3.76
C CYS A 99 5.01 -13.28 3.26
N GLU A 100 3.92 -13.68 2.62
CA GLU A 100 3.80 -14.98 1.95
C GLU A 100 4.48 -14.98 0.57
N LEU A 101 4.82 -13.81 0.04
CA LEU A 101 5.56 -13.68 -1.21
C LEU A 101 7.03 -14.08 -1.03
N ASP A 102 7.69 -14.36 -2.17
CA ASP A 102 9.09 -14.79 -2.19
C ASP A 102 10.04 -13.76 -1.57
N ASP A 103 11.01 -14.23 -0.79
CA ASP A 103 12.00 -13.41 -0.09
C ASP A 103 12.82 -12.50 -1.00
N ASP A 104 13.10 -12.96 -2.22
CA ASP A 104 13.95 -12.26 -3.19
C ASP A 104 13.24 -11.10 -3.89
N LEU A 105 11.93 -10.94 -3.71
CA LEU A 105 11.19 -9.83 -4.33
C LEU A 105 11.66 -8.48 -3.77
N VAL A 106 12.06 -7.60 -4.69
CA VAL A 106 12.43 -6.23 -4.34
C VAL A 106 11.16 -5.40 -4.15
N VAL A 107 11.03 -4.76 -3.00
CA VAL A 107 9.92 -3.86 -2.69
C VAL A 107 10.34 -2.43 -2.98
N TYR A 108 9.60 -1.78 -3.87
CA TYR A 108 9.68 -0.34 -4.12
C TYR A 108 8.51 0.34 -3.40
N PRO A 109 8.76 0.97 -2.25
CA PRO A 109 7.70 1.63 -1.48
C PRO A 109 7.36 3.01 -2.03
N GLY A 110 6.26 3.59 -1.54
CA GLY A 110 5.89 4.98 -1.84
C GLY A 110 6.85 6.01 -1.25
N HIS A 111 7.55 5.64 -0.17
CA HIS A 111 8.50 6.49 0.56
C HIS A 111 9.73 5.70 1.00
N GLY A 112 10.88 6.36 1.00
CA GLY A 112 12.14 5.79 1.49
C GLY A 112 12.80 4.82 0.50
N PRO A 113 13.84 4.09 0.95
CA PRO A 113 14.62 3.23 0.09
C PRO A 113 13.91 1.91 -0.24
N ALA A 114 14.30 1.29 -1.34
CA ALA A 114 13.91 -0.07 -1.68
C ALA A 114 14.41 -1.07 -0.62
N THR A 115 13.68 -2.17 -0.48
CA THR A 115 14.01 -3.28 0.41
C THR A 115 13.64 -4.61 -0.25
N THR A 116 13.64 -5.72 0.48
CA THR A 116 13.16 -7.02 0.00
C THR A 116 12.18 -7.63 1.02
N ILE A 117 11.31 -8.51 0.54
CA ILE A 117 10.36 -9.23 1.42
C ILE A 117 11.15 -9.98 2.51
N GLY A 118 12.19 -10.71 2.15
CA GLY A 118 13.00 -11.48 3.09
C GLY A 118 13.69 -10.63 4.14
N ARG A 119 14.26 -9.47 3.75
CA ARG A 119 14.87 -8.54 4.70
C ARG A 119 13.85 -8.03 5.72
N GLU A 120 12.70 -7.62 5.27
CA GLU A 120 11.67 -7.08 6.17
C GLU A 120 11.08 -8.18 7.05
N ARG A 121 10.86 -9.38 6.52
CA ARG A 121 10.43 -10.53 7.33
C ARG A 121 11.39 -10.83 8.47
N ALA A 122 12.70 -10.68 8.24
CA ALA A 122 13.74 -10.98 9.22
C ALA A 122 13.98 -9.87 10.24
N ALA A 123 13.72 -8.59 9.90
CA ALA A 123 14.19 -7.47 10.71
C ALA A 123 13.16 -6.37 10.99
N ASN A 124 12.03 -6.33 10.27
CA ASN A 124 11.04 -5.27 10.46
C ASN A 124 10.29 -5.47 11.79
N PRO A 125 10.31 -4.50 12.71
CA PRO A 125 9.72 -4.65 14.03
C PRO A 125 8.19 -4.87 14.00
N PHE A 126 7.50 -4.40 12.98
CA PHE A 126 6.06 -4.62 12.81
C PHE A 126 5.75 -6.06 12.37
N LEU A 127 6.58 -6.64 11.51
CA LEU A 127 6.44 -8.02 11.07
C LEU A 127 6.87 -9.01 12.15
N LEU A 128 7.82 -8.62 13.01
CA LEU A 128 8.27 -9.43 14.16
C LEU A 128 7.34 -9.30 15.38
N GLY A 129 6.30 -8.47 15.32
CA GLY A 129 5.37 -8.24 16.44
C GLY A 129 5.96 -7.43 17.60
N VAL A 130 7.14 -6.82 17.41
CA VAL A 130 7.80 -5.96 18.41
C VAL A 130 7.14 -4.57 18.43
N ALA A 131 6.72 -4.07 17.28
CA ALA A 131 5.92 -2.86 17.13
C ALA A 131 4.52 -3.20 16.58
N ARG A 132 3.57 -2.30 16.79
CA ARG A 132 2.20 -2.45 16.27
C ARG A 132 1.76 -1.22 15.51
N PRO A 133 0.87 -1.39 14.50
CA PRO A 133 0.22 -0.27 13.85
C PRO A 133 -0.47 0.66 14.85
N VAL A 134 -0.37 1.96 14.61
CA VAL A 134 -0.96 2.96 15.51
C VAL A 134 -2.48 2.87 15.45
N ARG A 135 -3.10 2.76 16.63
CA ARG A 135 -4.56 2.86 16.80
C ARG A 135 -4.92 4.30 17.15
N ARG A 136 -6.00 4.81 16.56
CA ARG A 136 -6.60 6.07 16.99
C ARG A 136 -7.20 5.95 18.37
#